data_cd4d39c921d51a5e92e69907157952b2
#
_entry.id   cd4d39c921d51a5e92e69907157952b2
#
_cell.length_a   1.000
_cell.length_b   1.000
_cell.length_c   1.000
_cell.angle_alpha   90.00
_cell.angle_beta   90.00
_cell.angle_gamma   90.00
#
_symmetry.space_group_name_H-M   'P 1'
#
loop_
_entity.id
_entity.type
_entity.pdbx_description
1 polymer ?
#
loop_
_entity_poly.entity_id
_entity_poly.type
_entity_poly.pdbx_seq_one_letter_code
_entity_poly.pdbx_strand_id
1 'polypeptide(L)'
;MAVVNQYKFYGKTTTAAETVTLLSPGVNETIIIKSLRVTNKSGSNTPNVTIKNNAFEIVDTQTLSTAASVEILTLPLIVEGGTTLQYVTAGTVSDGVVFGISYLNILKEKTD
;
A
#
# COMPACT_ATOMS: atom_id res chain seq x y z
N MET A 1 -15.08 -12.16 23.61
CA MET A 1 -14.29 -11.36 22.66
C MET A 1 -15.00 -11.33 21.32
N ALA A 2 -15.20 -10.16 20.79
CA ALA A 2 -15.79 -10.00 19.48
C ALA A 2 -14.69 -9.75 18.44
N VAL A 3 -14.93 -10.22 17.23
CA VAL A 3 -14.06 -9.94 16.07
C VAL A 3 -14.93 -9.22 15.05
N VAL A 4 -14.45 -8.08 14.59
CA VAL A 4 -15.15 -7.29 13.57
C VAL A 4 -14.31 -7.30 12.31
N ASN A 5 -14.89 -7.79 11.22
CA ASN A 5 -14.25 -7.82 9.93
C ASN A 5 -14.89 -6.75 9.04
N GLN A 6 -14.07 -5.90 8.45
CA GLN A 6 -14.53 -4.83 7.56
C GLN A 6 -13.70 -4.81 6.29
N TYR A 7 -14.37 -4.82 5.15
CA TYR A 7 -13.71 -4.54 3.88
C TYR A 7 -13.60 -3.03 3.72
N LYS A 8 -12.40 -2.56 3.37
CA LYS A 8 -12.11 -1.14 3.26
C LYS A 8 -11.30 -0.84 2.00
N PHE A 9 -11.36 0.41 1.57
CA PHE A 9 -10.55 0.94 0.50
C PHE A 9 -9.81 2.18 0.99
N TYR A 10 -8.54 2.31 0.59
CA TYR A 10 -7.75 3.51 0.86
C TYR A 10 -7.06 3.94 -0.42
N GLY A 11 -7.16 5.22 -0.75
CA GLY A 11 -6.50 5.81 -1.90
C GLY A 11 -5.54 6.91 -1.49
N LYS A 12 -4.40 6.97 -2.16
CA LYS A 12 -3.38 7.98 -1.91
C LYS A 12 -2.72 8.36 -3.22
N THR A 13 -2.57 9.67 -3.47
CA THR A 13 -1.81 10.18 -4.61
C THR A 13 -0.54 10.83 -4.08
N THR A 14 0.60 10.49 -4.68
CA THR A 14 1.86 11.14 -4.38
C THR A 14 2.36 11.93 -5.59
N THR A 15 2.96 13.08 -5.33
CA THR A 15 3.56 13.94 -6.38
C THR A 15 5.01 14.26 -6.08
N ALA A 16 5.59 13.64 -5.06
CA ALA A 16 6.99 13.81 -4.69
C ALA A 16 7.62 12.45 -4.44
N ALA A 17 8.91 12.32 -4.74
CA ALA A 17 9.66 11.11 -4.42
C ALA A 17 9.89 11.08 -2.91
N GLU A 18 9.25 10.11 -2.24
CA GLU A 18 9.25 10.08 -0.77
C GLU A 18 8.91 8.69 -0.25
N THR A 19 9.08 8.48 1.05
CA THR A 19 8.62 7.30 1.77
C THR A 19 7.39 7.69 2.58
N VAL A 20 6.28 6.98 2.35
CA VAL A 20 5.00 7.30 2.99
C VAL A 20 4.39 6.04 3.57
N THR A 21 3.83 6.15 4.77
CA THR A 21 3.06 5.09 5.39
C THR A 21 1.66 5.07 4.79
N LEU A 22 1.28 3.94 4.22
CA LEU A 22 -0.05 3.73 3.65
C LEU A 22 -1.04 3.25 4.71
N LEU A 23 -0.66 2.21 5.46
CA LEU A 23 -1.51 1.62 6.47
C LEU A 23 -0.69 1.35 7.73
N SER A 24 -1.31 1.55 8.88
CA SER A 24 -0.65 1.36 10.17
C SER A 24 -1.67 0.77 11.16
N PRO A 25 -1.92 -0.56 11.08
CA PRO A 25 -2.89 -1.17 11.98
C PRO A 25 -2.42 -1.10 13.43
N GLY A 26 -3.38 -0.87 14.33
CA GLY A 26 -3.12 -0.91 15.76
C GLY A 26 -2.86 -2.33 16.26
N VAL A 27 -2.47 -2.45 17.53
CA VAL A 27 -2.05 -3.74 18.10
C VAL A 27 -3.14 -4.82 18.09
N ASN A 28 -4.41 -4.40 18.06
CA ASN A 28 -5.53 -5.33 18.01
C ASN A 28 -6.10 -5.52 16.62
N GLU A 29 -5.40 -5.02 15.61
CA GLU A 29 -5.85 -5.08 14.22
C GLU A 29 -4.91 -5.91 13.38
N THR A 30 -5.47 -6.60 12.40
CA THR A 30 -4.71 -7.26 11.34
C THR A 30 -5.34 -6.86 10.01
N ILE A 31 -4.50 -6.47 9.07
CA ILE A 31 -4.96 -6.10 7.74
C ILE A 31 -4.53 -7.18 6.75
N ILE A 32 -5.48 -7.62 5.93
CA ILE A 32 -5.19 -8.50 4.80
C ILE A 32 -5.42 -7.71 3.53
N ILE A 33 -4.34 -7.39 2.83
CA ILE A 33 -4.41 -6.64 1.57
C ILE A 33 -4.87 -7.58 0.47
N LYS A 34 -6.00 -7.24 -0.16
CA LYS A 34 -6.54 -8.02 -1.27
C LYS A 34 -6.03 -7.53 -2.60
N SER A 35 -5.80 -6.22 -2.72
CA SER A 35 -5.36 -5.59 -3.96
C SER A 35 -4.57 -4.34 -3.63
N LEU A 36 -3.44 -4.16 -4.27
CA LEU A 36 -2.67 -2.93 -4.22
C LEU A 36 -2.39 -2.54 -5.66
N ARG A 37 -3.16 -1.58 -6.17
CA ARG A 37 -3.04 -1.10 -7.53
C ARG A 37 -2.33 0.24 -7.55
N VAL A 38 -1.39 0.38 -8.46
CA VAL A 38 -0.63 1.61 -8.63
C VAL A 38 -0.83 2.13 -10.04
N THR A 39 -1.19 3.40 -10.15
CA THR A 39 -1.40 4.06 -11.44
C THR A 39 -0.38 5.16 -11.62
N ASN A 40 0.36 5.11 -12.71
CA ASN A 40 1.26 6.18 -13.13
C ASN A 40 0.47 7.14 -14.04
N LYS A 41 0.26 8.36 -13.58
CA LYS A 41 -0.51 9.36 -14.32
C LYS A 41 0.32 10.11 -15.36
N SER A 42 1.63 9.88 -15.39
CA SER A 42 2.51 10.54 -16.36
C SER A 42 2.44 9.88 -17.72
N GLY A 43 2.33 10.68 -18.77
CA GLY A 43 2.43 10.21 -20.15
C GLY A 43 3.87 10.11 -20.66
N SER A 44 4.85 10.51 -19.87
CA SER A 44 6.25 10.56 -20.30
C SER A 44 7.26 10.02 -19.29
N ASN A 45 6.95 10.03 -18.00
CA ASN A 45 7.88 9.59 -16.96
C ASN A 45 7.59 8.17 -16.52
N THR A 46 8.62 7.46 -16.08
CA THR A 46 8.54 6.07 -15.61
C THR A 46 9.16 5.96 -14.21
N PRO A 47 8.45 6.44 -13.18
CA PRO A 47 8.95 6.38 -11.81
C PRO A 47 9.00 4.94 -11.28
N ASN A 48 9.73 4.75 -10.19
CA ASN A 48 9.85 3.46 -9.52
C ASN A 48 9.09 3.46 -8.20
N VAL A 49 8.58 2.30 -7.84
CA VAL A 49 7.87 2.10 -6.57
C VAL A 49 8.46 0.89 -5.86
N THR A 50 8.71 1.05 -4.56
CA THR A 50 9.07 -0.03 -3.65
C THR A 50 8.00 -0.13 -2.58
N ILE A 51 7.54 -1.33 -2.27
CA ILE A 51 6.56 -1.56 -1.21
C ILE A 51 7.24 -2.29 -0.06
N LYS A 52 7.12 -1.74 1.13
CA LYS A 52 7.72 -2.29 2.35
C LYS A 52 6.65 -2.66 3.35
N ASN A 53 6.72 -3.90 3.82
CA ASN A 53 5.91 -4.36 4.95
C ASN A 53 6.82 -4.39 6.16
N ASN A 54 6.63 -3.41 7.04
CA ASN A 54 7.55 -3.12 8.11
C ASN A 54 8.94 -2.81 7.54
N ALA A 55 9.98 -3.56 7.89
CA ALA A 55 11.31 -3.35 7.35
C ALA A 55 11.58 -4.17 6.07
N PHE A 56 10.61 -4.95 5.62
CA PHE A 56 10.82 -5.89 4.52
C PHE A 56 10.34 -5.33 3.19
N GLU A 57 11.21 -5.29 2.21
CA GLU A 57 10.89 -4.87 0.85
C GLU A 57 10.25 -6.04 0.12
N ILE A 58 8.93 -6.03 0.01
CA ILE A 58 8.18 -7.12 -0.64
C ILE A 58 8.02 -6.90 -2.13
N VAL A 59 8.10 -5.65 -2.58
CA VAL A 59 8.23 -5.30 -3.99
C VAL A 59 9.41 -4.35 -4.07
N ASP A 60 10.52 -4.82 -4.63
CA ASP A 60 11.74 -4.05 -4.71
C ASP A 60 11.86 -3.42 -6.09
N THR A 61 11.59 -2.13 -6.13
CA THR A 61 11.81 -1.27 -7.30
C THR A 61 11.07 -1.73 -8.55
N GLN A 62 9.74 -1.61 -8.50
CA GLN A 62 8.90 -1.81 -9.67
C GLN A 62 8.87 -0.54 -10.51
N THR A 63 9.34 -0.61 -11.76
CA THR A 63 9.24 0.50 -12.70
C THR A 63 7.82 0.57 -13.26
N LEU A 64 7.23 1.77 -13.23
CA LEU A 64 5.88 1.98 -13.73
C LEU A 64 5.94 2.49 -15.18
N SER A 65 5.22 1.81 -16.07
CA SER A 65 5.07 2.26 -17.45
C SER A 65 4.23 3.53 -17.52
N THR A 66 4.42 4.32 -18.58
CA THR A 66 3.67 5.55 -18.76
C THR A 66 2.17 5.27 -18.88
N ALA A 67 1.35 6.12 -18.24
CA ALA A 67 -0.11 6.09 -18.31
C ALA A 67 -0.70 4.70 -18.03
N ALA A 68 -0.06 3.92 -17.15
CA ALA A 68 -0.46 2.53 -16.89
C ALA A 68 -0.86 2.33 -15.44
N SER A 69 -1.78 1.40 -15.23
CA SER A 69 -2.14 0.89 -13.91
C SER A 69 -1.68 -0.54 -13.80
N VAL A 70 -1.11 -0.91 -12.66
CA VAL A 70 -0.62 -2.26 -12.42
C VAL A 70 -1.02 -2.73 -11.03
N GLU A 71 -1.38 -4.01 -10.94
CA GLU A 71 -1.59 -4.67 -9.66
C GLU A 71 -0.22 -5.08 -9.13
N ILE A 72 0.23 -4.43 -8.07
CA ILE A 72 1.59 -4.64 -7.54
C ILE A 72 1.70 -5.97 -6.80
N LEU A 73 0.65 -6.33 -6.04
CA LEU A 73 0.65 -7.57 -5.26
C LEU A 73 -0.06 -8.66 -6.03
N THR A 74 0.61 -9.78 -6.26
CA THR A 74 0.04 -10.93 -6.94
C THR A 74 -0.68 -11.88 -5.98
N LEU A 75 -0.38 -11.78 -4.69
CA LEU A 75 -0.98 -12.58 -3.63
C LEU A 75 -1.39 -11.67 -2.47
N PRO A 76 -2.37 -12.09 -1.66
CA PRO A 76 -2.72 -11.33 -0.46
C PRO A 76 -1.54 -11.14 0.46
N LEU A 77 -1.47 -9.97 1.09
CA LEU A 77 -0.39 -9.62 2.01
C LEU A 77 -0.98 -9.32 3.39
N ILE A 78 -0.38 -9.90 4.41
CA ILE A 78 -0.78 -9.66 5.80
C ILE A 78 0.07 -8.56 6.39
N VAL A 79 -0.60 -7.51 6.94
CA VAL A 79 0.05 -6.45 7.70
C VAL A 79 -0.42 -6.60 9.14
N GLU A 80 0.49 -7.03 10.00
CA GLU A 80 0.17 -7.31 11.40
C GLU A 80 0.05 -6.04 12.22
N GLY A 81 -0.69 -6.13 13.33
CA GLY A 81 -0.83 -5.02 14.26
C GLY A 81 0.52 -4.56 14.80
N GLY A 82 0.70 -3.25 14.89
CA GLY A 82 1.96 -2.66 15.34
C GLY A 82 3.02 -2.53 14.26
N THR A 83 2.75 -2.97 13.02
CA THR A 83 3.67 -2.78 11.90
C THR A 83 3.11 -1.76 10.92
N THR A 84 3.84 -1.45 9.87
CA THR A 84 3.41 -0.46 8.88
C THR A 84 3.60 -0.98 7.47
N LEU A 85 2.68 -0.61 6.58
CA LEU A 85 2.84 -0.78 5.15
C LEU A 85 3.24 0.57 4.56
N GLN A 86 4.37 0.61 3.88
CA GLN A 86 4.91 1.83 3.30
C GLN A 86 5.20 1.67 1.83
N TYR A 87 5.15 2.78 1.08
CA TYR A 87 5.73 2.84 -0.24
C TYR A 87 6.90 3.81 -0.28
N VAL A 88 7.83 3.56 -1.19
CA VAL A 88 8.93 4.47 -1.53
C VAL A 88 8.82 4.74 -3.01
N THR A 89 8.74 6.01 -3.37
CA THR A 89 8.73 6.42 -4.78
C THR A 89 10.05 7.08 -5.13
N ALA A 90 10.53 6.82 -6.34
CA ALA A 90 11.77 7.41 -6.84
C ALA A 90 11.59 7.79 -8.31
N GLY A 91 12.40 8.74 -8.77
CA GLY A 91 12.28 9.29 -10.11
C GLY A 91 11.33 10.47 -10.17
N THR A 92 10.81 10.76 -11.35
CA THR A 92 9.90 11.89 -11.55
C THR A 92 8.45 11.46 -11.33
N VAL A 93 7.85 11.92 -10.24
CA VAL A 93 6.47 11.57 -9.86
C VAL A 93 5.54 12.77 -9.85
N SER A 94 5.98 13.92 -10.36
CA SER A 94 5.23 15.18 -10.28
C SER A 94 3.86 15.13 -10.97
N ASP A 95 3.69 14.26 -11.96
CA ASP A 95 2.40 14.09 -12.64
C ASP A 95 1.42 13.24 -11.82
N GLY A 96 1.89 12.63 -10.76
CA GLY A 96 1.06 11.86 -9.85
C GLY A 96 1.20 10.36 -10.02
N VAL A 97 1.35 9.68 -8.88
CA VAL A 97 1.26 8.22 -8.79
C VAL A 97 0.17 7.92 -7.76
N VAL A 98 -0.84 7.17 -8.19
CA VAL A 98 -2.00 6.87 -7.36
C VAL A 98 -1.91 5.45 -6.84
N PHE A 99 -2.07 5.31 -5.51
CA PHE A 99 -2.12 4.01 -4.85
C PHE A 99 -3.56 3.73 -4.43
N GLY A 100 -4.09 2.59 -4.83
CA GLY A 100 -5.42 2.14 -4.42
C GLY A 100 -5.31 0.80 -3.72
N ILE A 101 -5.76 0.75 -2.46
CA ILE A 101 -5.64 -0.45 -1.63
C ILE A 101 -7.02 -0.93 -1.24
N SER A 102 -7.36 -2.17 -1.61
CA SER A 102 -8.54 -2.85 -1.12
C SER A 102 -8.10 -3.89 -0.11
N TYR A 103 -8.66 -3.85 1.08
CA TYR A 103 -8.20 -4.70 2.16
C TYR A 103 -9.31 -5.10 3.11
N LEU A 104 -9.07 -6.18 3.84
CA LEU A 104 -9.90 -6.63 4.94
C LEU A 104 -9.22 -6.22 6.24
N ASN A 105 -9.92 -5.45 7.06
CA ASN A 105 -9.45 -5.07 8.37
C ASN A 105 -10.14 -5.96 9.41
N ILE A 106 -9.36 -6.69 10.17
CA ILE A 106 -9.83 -7.57 11.24
C ILE A 106 -9.49 -6.89 12.55
N LEU A 107 -10.53 -6.42 13.24
CA LEU A 107 -10.37 -5.79 14.54
C LEU A 107 -10.79 -6.77 15.63
N LYS A 108 -9.86 -7.07 16.52
CA LYS A 108 -10.08 -7.93 17.65
C LYS A 108 -10.39 -7.08 18.88
N GLU A 109 -11.57 -7.26 19.44
CA GLU A 109 -11.94 -6.53 20.62
C GLU A 109 -11.06 -6.96 21.80
N LYS A 110 -10.54 -5.98 22.54
CA LYS A 110 -9.70 -6.25 23.70
C LYS A 110 -10.53 -6.83 24.82
N THR A 111 -10.09 -7.95 25.37
CA THR A 111 -10.67 -8.52 26.58
C THR A 111 -9.77 -8.21 27.77
N ASP A 112 -10.42 -7.86 28.86
CA ASP A 112 -9.69 -7.59 30.12
C ASP A 112 -9.44 -8.86 30.91
#